data_271f39778bb556a21deb3c7e1e58a4ce
#
_entry.id   271f39778bb556a21deb3c7e1e58a4ce
#
_cell.length_a   1.000
_cell.length_b   1.000
_cell.length_c   1.000
_cell.angle_alpha   90.00
_cell.angle_beta   90.00
_cell.angle_gamma   90.00
#
_symmetry.space_group_name_H-M   'P 1'
#
loop_
_entity.id
_entity.type
_entity.pdbx_description
1 polymer ?
#
loop_
_entity_poly.entity_id
_entity_poly.type
_entity_poly.pdbx_seq_one_letter_code
_entity_poly.pdbx_strand_id
1 'polypeptide(L)'
;MTSKFTAIYVRRSVSDKEKGNNSLSIAAQRDECIRYVGEGANFKVYCDDGNSGKGVRHRPEFMQMMSDAKDGYIDRIIVKKYDRFSRNMREYLNITDELDKYGVGVVSLSEPFNTETK
;
A
#
# COMPACT_ATOMS: atom_id res chain seq x y z
N MET A 1 -15.01 1.01 21.21
CA MET A 1 -14.41 0.23 20.13
C MET A 1 -13.88 1.12 19.04
N THR A 2 -12.65 0.88 18.65
CA THR A 2 -12.05 1.66 17.59
C THR A 2 -12.47 1.12 16.23
N SER A 3 -12.99 2.00 15.37
CA SER A 3 -13.32 1.60 14.02
C SER A 3 -12.05 1.42 13.22
N LYS A 4 -11.99 0.34 12.47
CA LYS A 4 -10.87 0.11 11.58
C LYS A 4 -11.10 0.84 10.27
N PHE A 5 -10.02 1.06 9.54
CA PHE A 5 -10.11 1.70 8.23
C PHE A 5 -9.29 0.93 7.21
N THR A 6 -9.57 1.20 5.94
CA THR A 6 -8.79 0.64 4.84
C THR A 6 -7.57 1.54 4.63
N ALA A 7 -6.40 0.96 4.57
CA ALA A 7 -5.18 1.71 4.27
C ALA A 7 -4.94 1.63 2.77
N ILE A 8 -4.62 2.77 2.18
CA ILE A 8 -4.22 2.83 0.77
C ILE A 8 -2.76 3.25 0.77
N TYR A 9 -1.90 2.44 0.20
CA TYR A 9 -0.49 2.77 0.14
C TYR A 9 -0.10 3.13 -1.29
N VAL A 10 0.48 4.31 -1.46
CA VAL A 10 0.95 4.78 -2.76
C VAL A 10 2.41 5.17 -2.64
N ARG A 11 3.18 4.88 -3.68
CA ARG A 11 4.60 5.16 -3.68
C ARG A 11 5.07 5.43 -5.10
N ARG A 12 5.98 6.37 -5.22
CA ARG A 12 6.64 6.65 -6.49
C ARG A 12 8.11 6.93 -6.21
N SER A 13 9.00 6.20 -6.88
CA SER A 13 10.43 6.39 -6.70
C SER A 13 10.91 7.58 -7.54
N VAL A 14 12.12 8.03 -7.27
CA VAL A 14 12.76 9.05 -8.10
C VAL A 14 12.85 8.58 -9.55
N SER A 15 13.17 7.30 -9.73
CA SER A 15 13.28 6.73 -11.07
C SER A 15 11.97 6.82 -11.84
N ASP A 16 10.85 6.60 -11.19
CA ASP A 16 9.54 6.71 -11.83
C ASP A 16 9.26 8.14 -12.28
N LYS A 17 9.64 9.10 -11.45
CA LYS A 17 9.49 10.51 -11.81
C LYS A 17 10.30 10.87 -13.05
N GLU A 18 11.53 10.39 -13.10
CA GLU A 18 12.43 10.68 -14.20
C GLU A 18 11.92 10.11 -15.53
N LYS A 19 11.22 9.00 -15.46
CA LYS A 19 10.67 8.40 -16.67
C LYS A 19 9.43 9.11 -17.17
N GLY A 20 8.86 9.98 -16.35
CA GLY A 20 7.66 10.70 -16.73
C GLY A 20 6.46 9.81 -16.99
N ASN A 21 6.39 8.69 -16.32
CA ASN A 21 5.33 7.72 -16.53
C ASN A 21 4.11 8.08 -15.69
N ASN A 22 3.09 8.63 -16.35
CA ASN A 22 1.88 9.09 -15.67
C ASN A 22 1.10 8.00 -14.99
N SER A 23 1.19 6.76 -15.49
CA SER A 23 0.45 5.66 -14.89
C SER A 23 0.99 5.30 -13.52
N LEU A 24 2.21 5.76 -13.21
CA LEU A 24 2.83 5.50 -11.92
C LEU A 24 2.71 6.70 -10.97
N SER A 25 2.00 7.73 -11.37
CA SER A 25 1.88 8.94 -10.53
C SER A 25 1.12 8.62 -9.24
N ILE A 26 1.43 9.39 -8.22
CA ILE A 26 0.78 9.24 -6.92
C ILE A 26 -0.73 9.44 -7.04
N ALA A 27 -1.14 10.46 -7.79
CA ALA A 27 -2.57 10.75 -7.94
C ALA A 27 -3.30 9.60 -8.62
N ALA A 28 -2.71 9.03 -9.66
CA ALA A 28 -3.34 7.92 -10.37
C ALA A 28 -3.48 6.69 -9.48
N GLN A 29 -2.43 6.35 -8.75
CA GLN A 29 -2.48 5.23 -7.83
C GLN A 29 -3.56 5.43 -6.78
N ARG A 30 -3.58 6.61 -6.19
CA ARG A 30 -4.52 6.93 -5.13
C ARG A 30 -5.96 6.85 -5.65
N ASP A 31 -6.22 7.44 -6.81
CA ASP A 31 -7.58 7.50 -7.34
C ASP A 31 -8.11 6.11 -7.66
N GLU A 32 -7.28 5.23 -8.21
CA GLU A 32 -7.71 3.88 -8.50
C GLU A 32 -8.03 3.10 -7.22
N CYS A 33 -7.21 3.28 -6.21
CA CYS A 33 -7.41 2.60 -4.94
C CYS A 33 -8.68 3.12 -4.25
N ILE A 34 -8.91 4.43 -4.30
CA ILE A 34 -10.11 5.01 -3.70
C ILE A 34 -11.36 4.49 -4.40
N ARG A 35 -11.32 4.36 -5.73
CA ARG A 35 -12.45 3.81 -6.46
C ARG A 35 -12.75 2.36 -6.04
N TYR A 36 -11.70 1.61 -5.79
CA TYR A 36 -11.86 0.23 -5.36
C TYR A 36 -12.53 0.16 -3.98
N VAL A 37 -12.16 1.06 -3.08
CA VAL A 37 -12.72 1.09 -1.73
C VAL A 37 -14.21 1.45 -1.76
N GLY A 38 -14.58 2.38 -2.61
CA GLY A 38 -15.97 2.76 -2.77
C GLY A 38 -16.40 3.90 -1.86
N GLU A 39 -17.58 4.43 -2.16
CA GLU A 39 -18.13 5.54 -1.41
C GLU A 39 -18.52 5.12 0.00
N GLY A 40 -18.36 6.03 0.93
CA GLY A 40 -18.78 5.81 2.30
C GLY A 40 -17.83 4.98 3.13
N ALA A 41 -16.81 4.45 2.53
CA ALA A 41 -15.86 3.63 3.28
C ALA A 41 -14.83 4.52 3.97
N ASN A 42 -14.37 4.04 5.09
CA ASN A 42 -13.34 4.73 5.87
C ASN A 42 -11.98 4.33 5.32
N PHE A 43 -11.17 5.29 4.93
CA PHE A 43 -9.83 4.97 4.43
C PHE A 43 -8.83 6.05 4.81
N LYS A 44 -7.55 5.67 4.77
CA LYS A 44 -6.46 6.61 4.98
C LYS A 44 -5.37 6.32 3.95
N VAL A 45 -4.81 7.35 3.35
CA VAL A 45 -3.77 7.22 2.35
C VAL A 45 -2.39 7.41 3.01
N TYR A 46 -1.51 6.46 2.76
CA TYR A 46 -0.11 6.54 3.20
C TYR A 46 0.72 6.71 1.94
N CYS A 47 1.42 7.82 1.84
CA CYS A 47 2.11 8.18 0.61
C CYS A 47 3.61 8.39 0.83
N ASP A 48 4.44 7.63 0.12
CA ASP A 48 5.88 7.82 0.10
C ASP A 48 6.27 8.23 -1.31
N ASP A 49 6.41 9.54 -1.53
CA ASP A 49 6.63 10.06 -2.86
C ASP A 49 8.06 10.56 -3.06
N GLY A 50 8.80 9.84 -3.90
CA GLY A 50 10.05 10.35 -4.42
C GLY A 50 11.12 10.63 -3.40
N ASN A 51 11.10 9.93 -2.33
CA ASN A 51 12.12 10.10 -1.33
C ASN A 51 13.42 9.55 -1.85
N SER A 52 14.28 10.43 -1.97
CA SER A 52 15.64 10.32 -2.33
C SER A 52 16.17 8.97 -2.71
N GLY A 53 17.22 8.97 -3.43
CA GLY A 53 17.91 7.78 -3.80
C GLY A 53 18.45 6.94 -2.65
N LYS A 54 18.03 7.19 -1.45
CA LYS A 54 18.41 6.34 -0.33
C LYS A 54 17.71 5.00 -0.41
N GLY A 55 16.93 4.81 -1.43
CA GLY A 55 16.37 3.53 -1.76
C GLY A 55 15.15 3.18 -0.96
N VAL A 56 14.84 1.89 -1.03
CA VAL A 56 13.61 1.36 -0.50
C VAL A 56 13.49 1.41 1.00
N ARG A 57 14.58 1.63 1.69
CA ARG A 57 14.54 1.65 3.15
C ARG A 57 13.89 2.91 3.70
N HIS A 58 13.86 3.96 2.88
CA HIS A 58 13.34 5.24 3.35
C HIS A 58 11.87 5.37 2.97
N ARG A 59 11.04 4.71 3.72
CA ARG A 59 9.59 4.73 3.50
C ARG A 59 8.88 4.95 4.83
N PRO A 60 8.92 6.19 5.35
CA PRO A 60 8.34 6.44 6.67
C PRO A 60 6.84 6.18 6.73
N GLU A 61 6.10 6.45 5.65
CA GLU A 61 4.67 6.21 5.66
C GLU A 61 4.35 4.72 5.65
N PHE A 62 5.18 3.93 4.94
CA PHE A 62 5.02 2.49 4.97
C PHE A 62 5.23 1.95 6.39
N MET A 63 6.25 2.45 7.07
CA MET A 63 6.53 2.03 8.43
C MET A 63 5.39 2.41 9.37
N GLN A 64 4.82 3.60 9.19
CA GLN A 64 3.69 4.03 9.99
C GLN A 64 2.48 3.13 9.74
N MET A 65 2.25 2.77 8.48
CA MET A 65 1.14 1.89 8.13
C MET A 65 1.29 0.52 8.80
N MET A 66 2.51 -0.03 8.78
CA MET A 66 2.75 -1.33 9.41
C MET A 66 2.51 -1.25 10.92
N SER A 67 2.91 -0.16 11.55
CA SER A 67 2.68 0.05 12.96
C SER A 67 1.18 0.14 13.27
N ASP A 68 0.44 0.87 12.44
CA ASP A 68 -1.00 1.00 12.61
C ASP A 68 -1.71 -0.34 12.42
N ALA A 69 -1.22 -1.15 11.48
CA ALA A 69 -1.77 -2.48 11.26
C ALA A 69 -1.55 -3.37 12.47
N LYS A 70 -0.36 -3.32 13.04
CA LYS A 70 -0.03 -4.10 14.22
C LYS A 70 -0.90 -3.68 15.41
N ASP A 71 -1.19 -2.40 15.51
CA ASP A 71 -1.99 -1.86 16.61
C ASP A 71 -3.49 -2.07 16.43
N GLY A 72 -3.92 -2.63 15.30
CA GLY A 72 -5.30 -2.99 15.10
C GLY A 72 -6.16 -1.91 14.47
N TYR A 73 -5.58 -0.88 13.91
CA TYR A 73 -6.35 0.20 13.30
C TYR A 73 -6.74 -0.06 11.85
N ILE A 74 -6.09 -1.01 11.20
CA ILE A 74 -6.28 -1.26 9.77
C ILE A 74 -6.95 -2.61 9.56
N ASP A 75 -7.97 -2.67 8.69
CA ASP A 75 -8.61 -3.95 8.37
C ASP A 75 -8.09 -4.53 7.06
N ARG A 76 -7.65 -3.72 6.12
CA ARG A 76 -7.03 -4.20 4.88
C ARG A 76 -6.19 -3.10 4.27
N ILE A 77 -5.28 -3.51 3.36
CA ILE A 77 -4.40 -2.59 2.67
C ILE A 77 -4.62 -2.75 1.17
N ILE A 78 -4.69 -1.65 0.44
CA ILE A 78 -4.88 -1.67 -1.01
C ILE A 78 -3.72 -0.95 -1.67
N VAL A 79 -3.13 -1.59 -2.69
CA VAL A 79 -2.05 -1.00 -3.47
C VAL A 79 -2.35 -1.19 -4.94
N LYS A 80 -1.79 -0.33 -5.78
CA LYS A 80 -1.97 -0.45 -7.23
C LYS A 80 -1.26 -1.69 -7.77
N LYS A 81 -0.03 -1.91 -7.35
CA LYS A 81 0.79 -3.06 -7.76
C LYS A 81 1.65 -3.48 -6.60
N TYR A 82 2.01 -4.76 -6.58
CA TYR A 82 2.82 -5.25 -5.47
C TYR A 82 4.18 -4.52 -5.39
N ASP A 83 4.72 -4.04 -6.51
CA ASP A 83 6.00 -3.38 -6.50
C ASP A 83 5.96 -1.97 -5.90
N ARG A 84 4.76 -1.43 -5.66
CA ARG A 84 4.62 -0.20 -4.87
C ARG A 84 4.76 -0.52 -3.39
N PHE A 85 4.47 -1.77 -3.02
CA PHE A 85 4.44 -2.23 -1.63
C PHE A 85 5.78 -2.85 -1.22
N SER A 86 6.44 -3.55 -2.13
CA SER A 86 7.67 -4.26 -1.84
C SER A 86 8.59 -4.25 -3.05
N ARG A 87 9.84 -4.63 -2.84
CA ARG A 87 10.83 -4.64 -3.91
C ARG A 87 10.69 -5.83 -4.85
N ASN A 88 10.22 -6.94 -4.34
CA ASN A 88 10.10 -8.15 -5.13
C ASN A 88 9.03 -9.04 -4.52
N MET A 89 8.72 -10.12 -5.22
CA MET A 89 7.64 -11.00 -4.79
C MET A 89 7.93 -11.66 -3.45
N ARG A 90 9.18 -12.02 -3.20
CA ARG A 90 9.52 -12.64 -1.91
C ARG A 90 9.23 -11.69 -0.75
N GLU A 91 9.66 -10.46 -0.89
CA GLU A 91 9.40 -9.45 0.14
C GLU A 91 7.90 -9.23 0.31
N TYR A 92 7.17 -9.18 -0.80
CA TYR A 92 5.74 -9.01 -0.77
C TYR A 92 5.07 -10.13 0.03
N LEU A 93 5.46 -11.37 -0.23
CA LEU A 93 4.88 -12.51 0.47
C LEU A 93 5.22 -12.50 1.94
N ASN A 94 6.44 -12.09 2.29
CA ASN A 94 6.83 -11.98 3.69
C ASN A 94 6.01 -10.93 4.43
N ILE A 95 5.78 -9.79 3.78
CA ILE A 95 5.00 -8.72 4.38
C ILE A 95 3.54 -9.15 4.55
N THR A 96 2.97 -9.80 3.54
CA THR A 96 1.59 -10.23 3.63
C THR A 96 1.42 -11.32 4.70
N ASP A 97 2.42 -12.17 4.88
CA ASP A 97 2.39 -13.16 5.96
C ASP A 97 2.35 -12.48 7.32
N GLU A 98 3.16 -11.46 7.49
CA GLU A 98 3.17 -10.71 8.75
C GLU A 98 1.83 -10.02 8.99
N LEU A 99 1.29 -9.40 7.97
CA LEU A 99 0.00 -8.72 8.07
C LEU A 99 -1.14 -9.70 8.36
N ASP A 100 -1.04 -10.89 7.81
CA ASP A 100 -2.04 -11.92 8.08
C ASP A 100 -2.11 -12.24 9.57
N LYS A 101 -0.99 -12.20 10.25
CA LYS A 101 -0.95 -12.41 11.69
C LYS A 101 -1.69 -11.33 12.46
N TYR A 102 -1.80 -10.15 11.88
CA TYR A 102 -2.54 -9.04 12.48
C TYR A 102 -4.00 -8.99 12.01
N GLY A 103 -4.38 -9.93 11.16
CA GLY A 103 -5.73 -9.96 10.61
C GLY A 103 -5.95 -8.96 9.48
N VAL A 104 -4.88 -8.58 8.79
CA VAL A 104 -4.93 -7.56 7.72
C VAL A 104 -4.68 -8.23 6.38
N GLY A 105 -5.64 -8.09 5.45
CA GLY A 105 -5.47 -8.58 4.09
C GLY A 105 -4.87 -7.50 3.20
N VAL A 106 -4.27 -7.92 2.08
CA VAL A 106 -3.69 -7.01 1.10
C VAL A 106 -4.29 -7.28 -0.26
N VAL A 107 -4.68 -6.20 -0.95
CA VAL A 107 -5.21 -6.28 -2.31
C VAL A 107 -4.29 -5.50 -3.24
N SER A 108 -3.81 -6.16 -4.29
CA SER A 108 -3.04 -5.51 -5.34
C SER A 108 -3.93 -5.43 -6.57
N LEU A 109 -4.22 -4.24 -7.03
CA LEU A 109 -5.21 -4.03 -8.08
C LEU A 109 -4.77 -4.56 -9.44
N SER A 110 -3.46 -4.58 -9.69
CA SER A 110 -2.93 -4.98 -11.01
C SER A 110 -2.61 -6.46 -11.12
N GLU A 111 -2.58 -7.18 -10.01
CA GLU A 111 -2.29 -8.60 -10.02
C GLU A 111 -3.52 -9.40 -9.60
N PRO A 112 -3.64 -10.63 -10.09
CA PRO A 112 -4.81 -11.44 -9.76
C PRO A 112 -4.79 -12.02 -8.36
N PHE A 113 -3.65 -11.94 -7.67
CA PHE A 113 -3.56 -12.49 -6.32
C PHE A 113 -3.81 -11.40 -5.28
N ASN A 114 -4.56 -11.75 -4.27
CA ASN A 114 -4.68 -10.89 -3.11
C ASN A 114 -4.95 -11.78 -1.90
N THR A 115 -4.72 -11.23 -0.73
CA THR A 115 -4.83 -11.99 0.51
C THR A 115 -6.05 -11.60 1.33
N GLU A 116 -6.87 -10.76 0.79
CA GLU A 116 -8.05 -10.30 1.50
C GLU A 116 -9.11 -11.37 1.64
N THR A 117 -9.30 -12.13 0.58
CA THR A 117 -10.31 -13.18 0.57
C THR A 117 -9.69 -14.50 0.94
N LYS A 118 -10.17 -15.06 1.94
CA LYS A 118 -9.68 -16.34 2.41
C LYS A 118 -10.80 -17.32 2.46
#